data_cbe82ab4d721fb843951632ee9eb6e89
#
_entry.id   cbe82ab4d721fb843951632ee9eb6e89
#
_cell.length_a   1.000
_cell.length_b   1.000
_cell.length_c   1.000
_cell.angle_alpha   90.00
_cell.angle_beta   90.00
_cell.angle_gamma   90.00
#
_symmetry.space_group_name_H-M   'P 1'
#
loop_
_entity.id
_entity.type
_entity.pdbx_description
1 polymer ?
#
loop_
_entity_poly.entity_id
_entity_poly.type
_entity_poly.pdbx_seq_one_letter_code
_entity_poly.pdbx_strand_id
1 'polypeptide(L)'
;MNNFLMKFSVPLLFPMTALVVGMGTLTARAQTAPLYNPVRMPASNEIIDTLTDKDIPTGFGGFARDYIVSLEKGDQVVTDLLSDEFDTIVTLIAPDGTTIGENDDGPDGTTNSLLFARIAQEGNYIVRVRPYGGQGIGTFTLKVTRLRPI
;
A
#
# COMPACT_ATOMS: atom_id res chain seq x y z
N MET A 1 -32.34 26.25 -93.80
CA MET A 1 -31.36 25.23 -93.55
C MET A 1 -30.71 25.55 -92.21
N ASN A 2 -31.22 24.87 -91.12
CA ASN A 2 -30.89 25.17 -89.75
C ASN A 2 -29.90 24.14 -89.28
N ASN A 3 -28.67 24.57 -88.90
CA ASN A 3 -27.69 23.74 -88.24
C ASN A 3 -27.87 23.87 -86.73
N PHE A 4 -28.32 22.81 -86.14
CA PHE A 4 -28.50 22.69 -84.69
C PHE A 4 -27.21 22.13 -84.07
N LEU A 5 -26.44 22.97 -83.38
CA LEU A 5 -25.25 22.59 -82.67
C LEU A 5 -25.62 22.11 -81.30
N MET A 6 -25.55 20.80 -81.10
CA MET A 6 -25.69 20.17 -79.74
C MET A 6 -24.40 20.46 -78.93
N LYS A 7 -24.57 21.18 -77.82
CA LYS A 7 -23.51 21.32 -76.81
C LYS A 7 -23.61 20.16 -75.84
N PHE A 8 -22.59 19.30 -75.83
CA PHE A 8 -22.45 18.27 -74.81
C PHE A 8 -21.78 18.89 -73.58
N SER A 9 -22.52 18.95 -72.48
CA SER A 9 -21.98 19.32 -71.16
C SER A 9 -21.44 18.05 -70.53
N VAL A 10 -20.15 18.00 -70.26
CA VAL A 10 -19.50 16.94 -69.48
C VAL A 10 -19.61 17.27 -67.98
N PRO A 11 -20.19 16.42 -67.12
CA PRO A 11 -20.18 16.65 -65.70
C PRO A 11 -18.80 16.34 -65.15
N LEU A 12 -18.22 17.32 -64.47
CA LEU A 12 -16.96 17.22 -63.76
C LEU A 12 -17.20 16.44 -62.46
N LEU A 13 -16.76 15.18 -62.44
CA LEU A 13 -16.78 14.33 -61.25
C LEU A 13 -15.58 14.77 -60.35
N PHE A 14 -15.93 15.39 -59.21
CA PHE A 14 -14.96 15.59 -58.12
C PHE A 14 -14.86 14.31 -57.31
N PRO A 15 -13.66 13.79 -57.07
CA PRO A 15 -13.49 12.68 -56.12
C PRO A 15 -13.68 13.21 -54.70
N MET A 16 -14.70 12.74 -54.05
CA MET A 16 -14.97 12.99 -52.63
C MET A 16 -14.00 12.14 -51.79
N THR A 17 -12.90 12.74 -51.34
CA THR A 17 -11.96 12.10 -50.43
C THR A 17 -12.62 12.00 -49.06
N ALA A 18 -13.09 10.82 -48.70
CA ALA A 18 -13.61 10.55 -47.36
C ALA A 18 -12.43 10.49 -46.37
N LEU A 19 -12.30 11.54 -45.57
CA LEU A 19 -11.40 11.57 -44.41
C LEU A 19 -11.97 10.66 -43.33
N VAL A 20 -11.48 9.43 -43.21
CA VAL A 20 -11.79 8.53 -42.10
C VAL A 20 -10.98 9.01 -40.90
N VAL A 21 -11.61 9.82 -40.04
CA VAL A 21 -11.08 10.15 -38.73
C VAL A 21 -11.24 8.88 -37.86
N GLY A 22 -10.15 8.14 -37.72
CA GLY A 22 -10.09 7.02 -36.78
C GLY A 22 -10.23 7.56 -35.35
N MET A 23 -11.43 7.44 -34.77
CA MET A 23 -11.63 7.61 -33.34
C MET A 23 -10.93 6.45 -32.62
N GLY A 24 -9.66 6.66 -32.25
CA GLY A 24 -8.97 5.80 -31.30
C GLY A 24 -9.69 5.89 -29.97
N THR A 25 -10.42 4.86 -29.59
CA THR A 25 -10.95 4.72 -28.25
C THR A 25 -9.76 4.54 -27.31
N LEU A 26 -9.37 5.60 -26.61
CA LEU A 26 -8.49 5.53 -25.45
C LEU A 26 -9.28 4.75 -24.37
N THR A 27 -9.08 3.43 -24.34
CA THR A 27 -9.50 2.65 -23.18
C THR A 27 -8.60 3.05 -22.02
N ALA A 28 -9.07 3.99 -21.21
CA ALA A 28 -8.48 4.25 -19.90
C ALA A 28 -8.57 2.94 -19.11
N ARG A 29 -7.45 2.23 -18.97
CA ARG A 29 -7.31 1.16 -18.00
C ARG A 29 -7.45 1.82 -16.63
N ALA A 30 -8.59 1.65 -15.99
CA ALA A 30 -8.73 1.95 -14.58
C ALA A 30 -7.70 1.06 -13.85
N GLN A 31 -6.59 1.66 -13.41
CA GLN A 31 -5.72 1.02 -12.43
C GLN A 31 -6.53 0.96 -11.14
N THR A 32 -7.09 -0.21 -10.85
CA THR A 32 -7.61 -0.48 -9.52
C THR A 32 -6.44 -0.40 -8.57
N ALA A 33 -6.45 0.62 -7.68
CA ALA A 33 -5.50 0.67 -6.59
C ALA A 33 -5.56 -0.66 -5.83
N PRO A 34 -4.42 -1.22 -5.42
CA PRO A 34 -4.44 -2.47 -4.66
C PRO A 34 -5.29 -2.26 -3.40
N LEU A 35 -6.17 -3.23 -3.12
CA LEU A 35 -7.09 -3.19 -1.98
C LEU A 35 -6.35 -3.10 -0.63
N TYR A 36 -5.08 -3.51 -0.62
CA TYR A 36 -4.18 -3.54 0.51
C TYR A 36 -2.85 -2.89 0.10
N ASN A 37 -2.47 -1.82 0.77
CA ASN A 37 -1.28 -1.04 0.44
C ASN A 37 -0.53 -0.65 1.73
N PRO A 38 0.21 -1.58 2.34
CA PRO A 38 1.00 -1.30 3.52
C PRO A 38 2.13 -0.31 3.21
N VAL A 39 2.49 0.52 4.19
CA VAL A 39 3.54 1.52 4.07
C VAL A 39 4.91 0.85 4.15
N ARG A 40 5.82 1.16 3.24
CA ARG A 40 7.21 0.66 3.36
C ARG A 40 7.95 1.43 4.45
N MET A 41 8.59 0.70 5.36
CA MET A 41 9.48 1.31 6.36
C MET A 41 10.61 2.10 5.65
N PRO A 42 10.96 3.29 6.16
CA PRO A 42 12.10 4.05 5.65
C PRO A 42 13.43 3.32 5.92
N ALA A 43 14.50 3.73 5.26
CA ALA A 43 15.83 3.13 5.42
C ALA A 43 16.40 3.25 6.87
N SER A 44 15.89 4.22 7.64
CA SER A 44 16.20 4.37 9.08
C SER A 44 15.57 3.27 9.93
N ASN A 45 14.60 2.53 9.40
CA ASN A 45 13.76 1.58 10.12
C ASN A 45 13.04 2.20 11.35
N GLU A 46 12.79 3.50 11.31
CA GLU A 46 12.05 4.24 12.34
C GLU A 46 11.11 5.23 11.66
N ILE A 47 9.86 5.28 12.13
CA ILE A 47 8.83 6.18 11.61
C ILE A 47 7.97 6.70 12.76
N ILE A 48 7.59 7.98 12.67
CA ILE A 48 6.54 8.59 13.46
C ILE A 48 5.34 8.75 12.56
N ASP A 49 4.20 8.19 12.96
CA ASP A 49 2.98 8.20 12.13
C ASP A 49 1.75 8.27 13.04
N THR A 50 0.56 8.29 12.45
CA THR A 50 -0.71 8.43 13.17
C THR A 50 -1.66 7.32 12.76
N LEU A 51 -2.16 6.55 13.72
CA LEU A 51 -3.27 5.62 13.53
C LEU A 51 -4.59 6.39 13.52
N THR A 52 -5.43 6.13 12.53
CA THR A 52 -6.68 6.85 12.29
C THR A 52 -7.84 5.90 12.04
N ASP A 53 -9.06 6.43 12.02
CA ASP A 53 -10.30 5.73 11.64
C ASP A 53 -10.41 5.43 10.12
N LYS A 54 -9.41 5.83 9.33
CA LYS A 54 -9.28 5.55 7.89
C LYS A 54 -8.33 4.40 7.60
N ASP A 55 -7.67 3.87 8.62
CA ASP A 55 -6.78 2.72 8.51
C ASP A 55 -7.56 1.41 8.38
N ILE A 56 -6.90 0.28 8.42
CA ILE A 56 -7.47 -1.05 8.16
C ILE A 56 -8.41 -1.44 9.31
N PRO A 57 -9.71 -1.68 9.06
CA PRO A 57 -10.59 -2.20 10.10
C PRO A 57 -10.15 -3.61 10.55
N THR A 58 -10.00 -3.83 11.86
CA THR A 58 -9.50 -5.11 12.40
C THR A 58 -10.54 -6.23 12.41
N GLY A 59 -11.84 -5.89 12.33
CA GLY A 59 -12.94 -6.84 12.48
C GLY A 59 -13.28 -7.17 13.92
N PHE A 60 -12.45 -6.77 14.88
CA PHE A 60 -12.66 -6.96 16.33
C PHE A 60 -12.88 -5.63 17.08
N GLY A 61 -13.11 -4.56 16.34
CA GLY A 61 -13.12 -3.19 16.81
C GLY A 61 -11.78 -2.49 16.56
N GLY A 62 -11.84 -1.19 16.24
CA GLY A 62 -10.67 -0.36 15.96
C GLY A 62 -10.00 -0.63 14.60
N PHE A 63 -8.85 -0.03 14.46
CA PHE A 63 -8.10 0.05 13.19
C PHE A 63 -6.67 -0.43 13.37
N ALA A 64 -6.03 -0.82 12.28
CA ALA A 64 -4.64 -1.25 12.22
C ALA A 64 -3.91 -0.55 11.07
N ARG A 65 -2.63 -0.30 11.24
CA ARG A 65 -1.76 0.24 10.21
C ARG A 65 -0.57 -0.69 10.00
N ASP A 66 -0.31 -1.03 8.74
CA ASP A 66 0.66 -2.04 8.36
C ASP A 66 1.88 -1.44 7.67
N TYR A 67 3.04 -1.92 8.07
CA TYR A 67 4.34 -1.52 7.51
C TYR A 67 5.08 -2.71 6.95
N ILE A 68 5.70 -2.53 5.76
CA ILE A 68 6.58 -3.55 5.17
C ILE A 68 8.01 -3.32 5.62
N VAL A 69 8.65 -4.35 6.14
CA VAL A 69 10.08 -4.41 6.43
C VAL A 69 10.69 -5.61 5.73
N SER A 70 11.82 -5.42 5.02
CA SER A 70 12.55 -6.53 4.41
C SER A 70 13.54 -7.09 5.43
N LEU A 71 13.41 -8.38 5.76
CA LEU A 71 14.24 -9.07 6.75
C LEU A 71 14.94 -10.26 6.10
N GLU A 72 16.12 -10.61 6.62
CA GLU A 72 16.94 -11.71 6.15
C GLU A 72 16.86 -12.91 7.10
N LYS A 73 17.07 -14.10 6.56
CA LYS A 73 17.17 -15.31 7.38
C LYS A 73 18.30 -15.18 8.39
N GLY A 74 17.99 -15.42 9.66
CA GLY A 74 18.93 -15.33 10.76
C GLY A 74 18.93 -13.96 11.47
N ASP A 75 18.24 -12.96 10.95
CA ASP A 75 18.05 -11.70 11.65
C ASP A 75 17.40 -11.94 13.02
N GLN A 76 17.88 -11.21 14.01
CA GLN A 76 17.23 -11.04 15.30
C GLN A 76 16.72 -9.60 15.33
N VAL A 77 15.42 -9.43 15.47
CA VAL A 77 14.81 -8.11 15.41
C VAL A 77 14.11 -7.77 16.72
N VAL A 78 14.23 -6.52 17.10
CA VAL A 78 13.41 -5.90 18.14
C VAL A 78 12.55 -4.86 17.47
N THR A 79 11.26 -4.94 17.71
CA THR A 79 10.28 -3.97 17.24
C THR A 79 9.73 -3.23 18.45
N ASP A 80 10.01 -1.93 18.52
CA ASP A 80 9.49 -1.02 19.54
C ASP A 80 8.31 -0.24 18.95
N LEU A 81 7.22 -0.19 19.69
CA LEU A 81 6.04 0.61 19.37
C LEU A 81 5.65 1.45 20.57
N LEU A 82 5.76 2.77 20.42
CA LEU A 82 5.57 3.74 21.50
C LEU A 82 4.40 4.67 21.17
N SER A 83 3.50 4.87 22.13
CA SER A 83 2.43 5.86 22.03
C SER A 83 2.02 6.37 23.41
N ASP A 84 1.81 7.69 23.49
CA ASP A 84 1.22 8.34 24.65
C ASP A 84 -0.32 8.51 24.50
N GLU A 85 -0.86 8.14 23.33
CA GLU A 85 -2.27 8.41 22.98
C GLU A 85 -3.15 7.15 23.02
N PHE A 86 -2.53 5.96 22.88
CA PHE A 86 -3.27 4.70 22.98
C PHE A 86 -2.36 3.57 23.50
N ASP A 87 -2.99 2.59 24.11
CA ASP A 87 -2.34 1.33 24.50
C ASP A 87 -2.03 0.49 23.26
N THR A 88 -0.78 0.11 23.06
CA THR A 88 -0.30 -0.42 21.80
C THR A 88 -0.26 -1.94 21.74
N ILE A 89 -0.44 -2.50 20.55
CA ILE A 89 -0.05 -3.87 20.21
C ILE A 89 0.76 -3.85 18.92
N VAL A 90 1.89 -4.54 18.92
CA VAL A 90 2.69 -4.81 17.72
C VAL A 90 2.63 -6.28 17.34
N THR A 91 2.36 -6.55 16.06
CA THR A 91 2.32 -7.91 15.50
C THR A 91 3.32 -8.00 14.35
N LEU A 92 4.15 -9.06 14.31
CA LEU A 92 5.01 -9.37 13.17
C LEU A 92 4.41 -10.54 12.38
N ILE A 93 4.16 -10.30 11.08
CA ILE A 93 3.54 -11.26 10.17
C ILE A 93 4.52 -11.61 9.06
N ALA A 94 4.72 -12.90 8.82
CA ALA A 94 5.60 -13.43 7.77
C ALA A 94 5.02 -13.21 6.37
N PRO A 95 5.84 -13.35 5.30
CA PRO A 95 5.38 -13.19 3.91
C PRO A 95 4.26 -14.16 3.49
N ASP A 96 4.13 -15.30 4.15
CA ASP A 96 3.06 -16.28 3.94
C ASP A 96 1.78 -15.99 4.72
N GLY A 97 1.74 -14.89 5.49
CA GLY A 97 0.62 -14.50 6.33
C GLY A 97 0.62 -15.08 7.74
N THR A 98 1.62 -15.89 8.09
CA THR A 98 1.73 -16.47 9.44
C THR A 98 2.18 -15.40 10.45
N THR A 99 1.51 -15.32 11.60
CA THR A 99 1.96 -14.48 12.70
C THR A 99 3.20 -15.10 13.36
N ILE A 100 4.32 -14.37 13.36
CA ILE A 100 5.57 -14.76 14.01
C ILE A 100 5.52 -14.48 15.50
N GLY A 101 4.92 -13.36 15.88
CA GLY A 101 4.76 -12.96 17.26
C GLY A 101 3.91 -11.71 17.36
N GLU A 102 3.40 -11.50 18.58
CA GLU A 102 2.60 -10.35 18.96
C GLU A 102 2.90 -10.00 20.40
N ASN A 103 2.94 -8.73 20.73
CA ASN A 103 3.08 -8.27 22.10
C ASN A 103 2.40 -6.91 22.32
N ASP A 104 1.78 -6.75 23.47
CA ASP A 104 1.12 -5.53 23.94
C ASP A 104 1.85 -4.90 25.14
N ASP A 105 2.88 -5.56 25.64
CA ASP A 105 3.66 -5.09 26.77
C ASP A 105 5.07 -4.64 26.35
N GLY A 106 5.58 -3.63 27.03
CA GLY A 106 6.97 -3.22 27.02
C GLY A 106 7.66 -3.52 28.35
N PRO A 107 9.02 -3.47 28.39
CA PRO A 107 9.77 -3.72 29.61
C PRO A 107 9.60 -2.61 30.66
N ASP A 108 9.04 -1.48 30.28
CA ASP A 108 8.81 -0.32 31.13
C ASP A 108 7.46 -0.35 31.89
N GLY A 109 6.61 -1.34 31.59
CA GLY A 109 5.29 -1.48 32.22
C GLY A 109 4.30 -0.36 31.86
N THR A 110 4.54 0.30 30.72
CA THR A 110 3.65 1.35 30.15
C THR A 110 2.73 0.77 29.08
N THR A 111 2.03 1.64 28.37
CA THR A 111 1.18 1.31 27.20
C THR A 111 1.98 1.06 25.91
N ASN A 112 3.29 0.96 26.01
CA ASN A 112 4.20 0.69 24.90
C ASN A 112 4.39 -0.82 24.70
N SER A 113 4.72 -1.24 23.48
CA SER A 113 4.95 -2.64 23.15
C SER A 113 6.38 -2.86 22.65
N LEU A 114 6.97 -3.99 23.03
CA LEU A 114 8.26 -4.45 22.51
C LEU A 114 8.15 -5.92 22.09
N LEU A 115 8.44 -6.20 20.82
CA LEU A 115 8.44 -7.56 20.28
C LEU A 115 9.84 -7.97 19.81
N PHE A 116 10.37 -9.07 20.36
CA PHE A 116 11.58 -9.73 19.87
C PHE A 116 11.21 -10.90 18.98
N ALA A 117 11.89 -11.03 17.83
CA ALA A 117 11.69 -12.17 16.93
C ALA A 117 13.02 -12.62 16.28
N ARG A 118 13.10 -13.92 15.98
CA ARG A 118 14.13 -14.50 15.11
C ARG A 118 13.55 -14.83 13.76
N ILE A 119 14.22 -14.40 12.70
CA ILE A 119 13.74 -14.54 11.33
C ILE A 119 14.26 -15.85 10.74
N ALA A 120 13.34 -16.77 10.45
CA ALA A 120 13.66 -18.08 9.90
C ALA A 120 13.78 -18.08 8.37
N GLN A 121 13.13 -17.15 7.68
CA GLN A 121 13.11 -17.04 6.22
C GLN A 121 13.26 -15.59 5.82
N GLU A 122 14.01 -15.34 4.75
CA GLU A 122 14.11 -13.99 4.18
C GLU A 122 12.79 -13.58 3.50
N GLY A 123 12.48 -12.29 3.50
CA GLY A 123 11.30 -11.78 2.81
C GLY A 123 10.81 -10.43 3.32
N ASN A 124 9.67 -10.03 2.77
CA ASN A 124 8.94 -8.83 3.19
C ASN A 124 7.95 -9.20 4.28
N TYR A 125 8.24 -8.80 5.50
CA TYR A 125 7.40 -8.99 6.66
C TYR A 125 6.47 -7.78 6.84
N ILE A 126 5.33 -8.01 7.47
CA ILE A 126 4.43 -6.95 7.89
C ILE A 126 4.58 -6.73 9.39
N VAL A 127 4.84 -5.47 9.76
CA VAL A 127 4.71 -5.01 11.14
C VAL A 127 3.37 -4.31 11.25
N ARG A 128 2.45 -4.87 12.01
CA ARG A 128 1.12 -4.33 12.24
C ARG A 128 1.08 -3.57 13.56
N VAL A 129 0.63 -2.33 13.47
CA VAL A 129 0.34 -1.44 14.61
C VAL A 129 -1.16 -1.43 14.83
N ARG A 130 -1.62 -1.69 16.06
CA ARG A 130 -3.02 -1.57 16.45
C ARG A 130 -3.17 -1.25 17.93
N PRO A 131 -4.34 -0.73 18.39
CA PRO A 131 -4.58 -0.50 19.79
C PRO A 131 -4.97 -1.79 20.50
N TYR A 132 -4.60 -1.90 21.77
CA TYR A 132 -5.09 -2.92 22.67
C TYR A 132 -6.60 -2.71 22.93
N GLY A 133 -7.34 -3.81 23.03
CA GLY A 133 -8.79 -3.75 23.26
C GLY A 133 -9.60 -3.13 22.10
N GLY A 134 -8.97 -2.89 20.95
CA GLY A 134 -9.65 -2.37 19.76
C GLY A 134 -10.02 -0.88 19.82
N GLN A 135 -9.60 -0.16 20.85
CA GLN A 135 -9.92 1.25 21.05
C GLN A 135 -8.65 2.10 21.12
N GLY A 136 -8.64 3.18 20.38
CA GLY A 136 -7.55 4.13 20.33
C GLY A 136 -7.13 4.46 18.91
N ILE A 137 -6.82 5.71 18.71
CA ILE A 137 -6.19 6.29 17.53
C ILE A 137 -5.21 7.31 18.05
N GLY A 138 -4.23 7.72 17.24
CA GLY A 138 -3.27 8.73 17.64
C GLY A 138 -1.88 8.50 17.10
N THR A 139 -0.97 9.33 17.54
CA THR A 139 0.41 9.32 17.11
C THR A 139 1.19 8.22 17.81
N PHE A 140 2.09 7.58 17.07
CA PHE A 140 3.00 6.56 17.57
C PHE A 140 4.37 6.66 16.91
N THR A 141 5.36 6.07 17.56
CA THR A 141 6.69 5.82 17.00
C THR A 141 6.86 4.32 16.83
N LEU A 142 7.19 3.88 15.63
CA LEU A 142 7.52 2.50 15.32
C LEU A 142 8.99 2.41 14.91
N LYS A 143 9.76 1.52 15.57
CA LYS A 143 11.16 1.27 15.27
C LYS A 143 11.44 -0.22 15.17
N VAL A 144 12.15 -0.62 14.11
CA VAL A 144 12.62 -2.01 13.91
C VAL A 144 14.13 -2.05 13.96
N THR A 145 14.69 -2.62 15.01
CA THR A 145 16.14 -2.73 15.24
C THR A 145 16.59 -4.14 14.91
N ARG A 146 17.59 -4.27 14.02
CA ARG A 146 18.25 -5.56 13.76
C ARG A 146 19.42 -5.70 14.71
N LEU A 147 19.37 -6.75 15.53
CA LEU A 147 20.48 -7.13 16.40
C LEU A 147 21.45 -7.99 15.60
N ARG A 148 22.72 -7.58 15.57
CA ARG A 148 23.78 -8.44 15.00
C ARG A 148 24.51 -9.10 16.14
N PRO A 149 24.78 -10.43 16.07
CA PRO A 149 25.69 -11.05 17.03
C PRO A 149 27.05 -10.35 16.97
N ILE A 150 27.64 -10.10 18.13
CA ILE A 150 28.99 -9.54 18.27
C ILE A 150 30.00 -10.62 17.85
#